data_2aa8e72868243c4ee8ff2cae734afd57
#
_entry.id   2aa8e72868243c4ee8ff2cae734afd57
#
_cell.length_a   1.000
_cell.length_b   1.000
_cell.length_c   1.000
_cell.angle_alpha   90.00
_cell.angle_beta   90.00
_cell.angle_gamma   90.00
#
_symmetry.space_group_name_H-M   'P 1'
#
loop_
_entity.id
_entity.type
_entity.pdbx_description
1 polymer ?
#
loop_
_entity_poly.entity_id
_entity_poly.type
_entity_poly.pdbx_seq_one_letter_code
_entity_poly.pdbx_strand_id
1 'polypeptide(L)'
;MRTLLRYLGDLKEYIVFSFIVLICLILIFQNENIQVRFMRGAAVSIIGSVQRTFSIIPNVFQLEKENKQLREINNTLASEVSQLKESKLENMRMKQMLEFKQRTNYTMVSAKVVGKTLIQTRNNITLNGGSDDGVKSGMPIITDKGLVGRVVAVSRNFSIAQILLNKDLRVSSKDQRSRVDGIIAWDGEDKLQMKNVSKSSDVIEGDVIITSEYSNHFPAGIPIGYVTSVGTVDNLFKKIEIEPFVNFQTLEEVFVLKSLSNQERENLEKNYFEKK
;
A
#
# COMPACT_ATOMS: atom_id res chain seq x y z
N MET A 1 24.31 -61.22 -53.63
CA MET A 1 25.68 -60.99 -54.15
C MET A 1 25.73 -60.28 -55.51
N ARG A 2 24.85 -60.64 -56.48
CA ARG A 2 24.83 -60.01 -57.83
C ARG A 2 24.42 -58.55 -57.89
N THR A 3 23.57 -58.07 -57.00
CA THR A 3 23.13 -56.65 -56.92
C THR A 3 24.21 -55.71 -56.38
N LEU A 4 25.04 -56.17 -55.45
CA LEU A 4 26.15 -55.37 -54.89
C LEU A 4 27.25 -55.11 -55.93
N LEU A 5 27.53 -56.13 -56.82
CA LEU A 5 28.50 -55.98 -57.89
C LEU A 5 28.06 -55.02 -58.99
N ARG A 6 26.74 -54.89 -59.25
CA ARG A 6 26.21 -53.90 -60.16
C ARG A 6 26.31 -52.48 -59.71
N TYR A 7 26.03 -52.20 -58.44
CA TYR A 7 26.23 -50.89 -57.81
C TYR A 7 27.68 -50.45 -57.76
N LEU A 8 28.61 -51.39 -57.54
CA LEU A 8 30.04 -51.14 -57.63
C LEU A 8 30.50 -50.83 -59.07
N GLY A 9 29.82 -51.36 -60.11
CA GLY A 9 30.09 -51.07 -61.53
C GLY A 9 29.71 -49.63 -61.94
N ASP A 10 28.63 -49.11 -61.42
CA ASP A 10 28.14 -47.76 -61.71
C ASP A 10 28.89 -46.68 -60.89
N LEU A 11 29.48 -47.09 -59.76
CA LEU A 11 30.24 -46.19 -58.90
C LEU A 11 31.76 -46.22 -59.18
N LYS A 12 32.24 -47.06 -60.09
CA LYS A 12 33.71 -47.19 -60.33
C LYS A 12 34.37 -45.87 -60.73
N GLU A 13 33.67 -45.05 -61.52
CA GLU A 13 34.22 -43.76 -61.94
C GLU A 13 34.38 -42.80 -60.76
N TYR A 14 33.44 -42.77 -59.85
CA TYR A 14 33.52 -41.92 -58.61
C TYR A 14 34.55 -42.48 -57.65
N ILE A 15 34.71 -43.83 -57.57
CA ILE A 15 35.70 -44.45 -56.69
C ILE A 15 37.10 -44.17 -57.24
N VAL A 16 37.33 -44.30 -58.58
CA VAL A 16 38.58 -43.95 -59.20
C VAL A 16 38.91 -42.50 -59.06
N PHE A 17 37.93 -41.60 -59.25
CA PHE A 17 38.08 -40.18 -59.05
C PHE A 17 38.45 -39.85 -57.60
N SER A 18 37.74 -40.41 -56.64
CA SER A 18 38.04 -40.25 -55.19
C SER A 18 39.44 -40.76 -54.81
N PHE A 19 39.87 -41.89 -55.43
CA PHE A 19 41.18 -42.43 -55.18
C PHE A 19 42.29 -41.56 -55.80
N ILE A 20 42.08 -40.98 -56.98
CA ILE A 20 43.01 -40.05 -57.63
C ILE A 20 43.10 -38.76 -56.74
N VAL A 21 41.98 -38.23 -56.30
CA VAL A 21 41.98 -37.07 -55.41
C VAL A 21 42.72 -37.36 -54.10
N LEU A 22 42.53 -38.54 -53.53
CA LEU A 22 43.22 -38.95 -52.32
C LEU A 22 44.74 -39.05 -52.54
N ILE A 23 45.18 -39.66 -53.68
CA ILE A 23 46.60 -39.73 -54.05
C ILE A 23 47.17 -38.33 -54.26
N CYS A 24 46.47 -37.45 -54.96
CA CYS A 24 46.90 -36.06 -55.15
C CYS A 24 47.04 -35.32 -53.80
N LEU A 25 46.13 -35.54 -52.88
CA LEU A 25 46.23 -34.97 -51.54
C LEU A 25 47.44 -35.52 -50.78
N ILE A 26 47.73 -36.82 -50.84
CA ILE A 26 48.88 -37.43 -50.22
C ILE A 26 50.17 -36.84 -50.81
N LEU A 27 50.26 -36.75 -52.16
CA LEU A 27 51.43 -36.20 -52.85
C LEU A 27 51.62 -34.69 -52.52
N ILE A 28 50.56 -33.93 -52.39
CA ILE A 28 50.64 -32.55 -51.93
C ILE A 28 51.10 -32.48 -50.48
N PHE A 29 50.72 -33.43 -49.64
CA PHE A 29 51.15 -33.51 -48.27
C PHE A 29 52.62 -33.92 -48.09
N GLN A 30 53.18 -34.76 -48.99
CA GLN A 30 54.54 -35.21 -48.95
C GLN A 30 55.54 -34.28 -49.65
N ASN A 31 55.05 -33.29 -50.40
CA ASN A 31 55.95 -32.41 -51.17
C ASN A 31 56.48 -31.28 -50.30
N GLU A 32 57.81 -31.23 -50.07
CA GLU A 32 58.54 -30.26 -49.23
C GLU A 32 58.87 -28.95 -49.97
N ASN A 33 58.38 -28.72 -51.18
CA ASN A 33 58.74 -27.52 -51.92
C ASN A 33 58.16 -26.23 -51.19
N ILE A 34 59.02 -25.22 -51.15
CA ILE A 34 58.74 -23.91 -50.52
C ILE A 34 57.37 -23.31 -50.95
N GLN A 35 56.97 -23.49 -52.20
CA GLN A 35 55.70 -22.98 -52.77
C GLN A 35 54.49 -23.71 -52.17
N VAL A 36 54.57 -25.05 -51.94
CA VAL A 36 53.52 -25.85 -51.35
C VAL A 36 53.37 -25.55 -49.84
N ARG A 37 54.45 -25.26 -49.16
CA ARG A 37 54.43 -24.79 -47.74
C ARG A 37 53.73 -23.44 -47.61
N PHE A 38 53.96 -22.52 -48.58
CA PHE A 38 53.30 -21.21 -48.57
C PHE A 38 51.77 -21.34 -48.81
N MET A 39 51.39 -22.20 -49.76
CA MET A 39 49.96 -22.47 -50.02
C MET A 39 49.27 -23.17 -48.84
N ARG A 40 49.92 -24.07 -48.14
CA ARG A 40 49.40 -24.67 -46.90
C ARG A 40 49.22 -23.63 -45.80
N GLY A 41 50.19 -22.75 -45.59
CA GLY A 41 50.12 -21.68 -44.63
C GLY A 41 48.99 -20.71 -44.91
N ALA A 42 48.82 -20.37 -46.19
CA ALA A 42 47.71 -19.50 -46.63
C ALA A 42 46.33 -20.19 -46.44
N ALA A 43 46.19 -21.48 -46.77
CA ALA A 43 44.92 -22.21 -46.60
C ALA A 43 44.56 -22.34 -45.12
N VAL A 44 45.49 -22.69 -44.25
CA VAL A 44 45.24 -22.77 -42.80
C VAL A 44 44.91 -21.39 -42.21
N SER A 45 45.57 -20.33 -42.68
CA SER A 45 45.29 -18.95 -42.26
C SER A 45 43.91 -18.50 -42.69
N ILE A 46 43.44 -18.83 -43.89
CA ILE A 46 42.12 -18.51 -44.39
C ILE A 46 41.05 -19.26 -43.58
N ILE A 47 41.23 -20.56 -43.36
CA ILE A 47 40.30 -21.37 -42.56
C ILE A 47 40.22 -20.83 -41.12
N GLY A 48 41.36 -20.52 -40.51
CA GLY A 48 41.42 -19.97 -39.15
C GLY A 48 40.77 -18.59 -39.01
N SER A 49 40.90 -17.72 -40.04
CA SER A 49 40.29 -16.40 -40.05
C SER A 49 38.77 -16.49 -40.26
N VAL A 50 38.31 -17.38 -41.13
CA VAL A 50 36.86 -17.62 -41.33
C VAL A 50 36.24 -18.18 -40.05
N GLN A 51 36.87 -19.12 -39.38
CA GLN A 51 36.36 -19.70 -38.13
C GLN A 51 36.31 -18.67 -36.98
N ARG A 52 37.28 -17.77 -36.88
CA ARG A 52 37.24 -16.64 -35.93
C ARG A 52 36.13 -15.65 -36.22
N THR A 53 35.85 -15.37 -37.48
CA THR A 53 34.79 -14.42 -37.86
C THR A 53 33.42 -14.99 -37.56
N PHE A 54 33.18 -16.31 -37.75
CA PHE A 54 31.93 -16.94 -37.39
C PHE A 54 31.72 -17.10 -35.86
N SER A 55 32.79 -17.21 -35.07
CA SER A 55 32.68 -17.28 -33.61
C SER A 55 32.38 -15.94 -32.94
N ILE A 56 32.54 -14.81 -33.66
CA ILE A 56 32.30 -13.44 -33.17
C ILE A 56 30.85 -12.99 -33.43
N ILE A 57 30.08 -13.71 -34.26
CA ILE A 57 28.66 -13.36 -34.45
C ILE A 57 27.94 -13.70 -33.15
N PRO A 58 27.60 -12.70 -32.30
CA PRO A 58 26.83 -12.99 -31.12
C PRO A 58 25.50 -13.59 -31.58
N ASN A 59 25.10 -14.68 -30.91
CA ASN A 59 23.84 -15.32 -31.22
C ASN A 59 22.70 -14.38 -30.81
N VAL A 60 22.33 -13.44 -31.72
CA VAL A 60 21.40 -12.33 -31.49
C VAL A 60 20.08 -12.87 -30.91
N PHE A 61 19.65 -14.03 -31.36
CA PHE A 61 18.46 -14.71 -30.84
C PHE A 61 18.61 -15.16 -29.38
N GLN A 62 19.79 -15.58 -29.00
CA GLN A 62 20.07 -15.97 -27.60
C GLN A 62 20.12 -14.72 -26.71
N LEU A 63 20.74 -13.65 -27.19
CA LEU A 63 20.82 -12.36 -26.47
C LEU A 63 19.42 -11.75 -26.28
N GLU A 64 18.56 -11.82 -27.30
CA GLU A 64 17.18 -11.37 -27.23
C GLU A 64 16.38 -12.19 -26.19
N LYS A 65 16.54 -13.51 -26.21
CA LYS A 65 15.91 -14.41 -25.23
C LYS A 65 16.40 -14.12 -23.81
N GLU A 66 17.71 -13.97 -23.61
CA GLU A 66 18.27 -13.60 -22.31
C GLU A 66 17.78 -12.24 -21.84
N ASN A 67 17.72 -11.24 -22.73
CA ASN A 67 17.19 -9.91 -22.39
C ASN A 67 15.73 -9.98 -21.97
N LYS A 68 14.92 -10.79 -22.67
CA LYS A 68 13.52 -11.01 -22.30
C LYS A 68 13.40 -11.68 -20.92
N GLN A 69 14.19 -12.73 -20.68
CA GLN A 69 14.21 -13.41 -19.38
C GLN A 69 14.66 -12.48 -18.25
N LEU A 70 15.71 -11.67 -18.48
CA LEU A 70 16.18 -10.68 -17.50
C LEU A 70 15.11 -9.63 -17.19
N ARG A 71 14.35 -9.18 -18.20
CA ARG A 71 13.21 -8.26 -17.98
C ARG A 71 12.10 -8.91 -17.18
N GLU A 72 11.75 -10.16 -17.48
CA GLU A 72 10.74 -10.91 -16.73
C GLU A 72 11.17 -11.12 -15.26
N ILE A 73 12.43 -11.51 -15.03
CA ILE A 73 12.99 -11.65 -13.68
C ILE A 73 12.99 -10.29 -12.95
N ASN A 74 13.40 -9.22 -13.64
CA ASN A 74 13.43 -7.88 -13.04
C ASN A 74 12.02 -7.41 -12.64
N ASN A 75 11.03 -7.64 -13.49
CA ASN A 75 9.63 -7.32 -13.19
C ASN A 75 9.10 -8.14 -12.01
N THR A 76 9.43 -9.44 -11.96
CA THR A 76 9.05 -10.31 -10.84
C THR A 76 9.70 -9.85 -9.53
N LEU A 77 11.00 -9.58 -9.55
CA LEU A 77 11.72 -9.07 -8.39
C LEU A 77 11.20 -7.70 -7.93
N ALA A 78 10.89 -6.81 -8.87
CA ALA A 78 10.29 -5.50 -8.54
C ALA A 78 8.92 -5.67 -7.84
N SER A 79 8.09 -6.60 -8.32
CA SER A 79 6.81 -6.94 -7.69
C SER A 79 7.01 -7.52 -6.29
N GLU A 80 7.91 -8.49 -6.12
CA GLU A 80 8.23 -9.09 -4.81
C GLU A 80 8.76 -8.06 -3.82
N VAL A 81 9.67 -7.19 -4.25
CA VAL A 81 10.19 -6.10 -3.41
C VAL A 81 9.08 -5.16 -2.97
N SER A 82 8.14 -4.83 -3.88
CA SER A 82 6.97 -4.00 -3.54
C SER A 82 6.07 -4.68 -2.50
N GLN A 83 5.77 -5.97 -2.68
CA GLN A 83 4.96 -6.74 -1.72
C GLN A 83 5.65 -6.86 -0.35
N LEU A 84 6.97 -7.11 -0.33
CA LEU A 84 7.74 -7.18 0.91
C LEU A 84 7.76 -5.85 1.66
N LYS A 85 7.89 -4.73 0.94
CA LYS A 85 7.81 -3.39 1.53
C LYS A 85 6.45 -3.14 2.17
N GLU A 86 5.37 -3.45 1.45
CA GLU A 86 4.01 -3.27 1.96
C GLU A 86 3.75 -4.15 3.19
N SER A 87 4.11 -5.43 3.14
CA SER A 87 4.00 -6.35 4.27
C SER A 87 4.80 -5.89 5.50
N LYS A 88 5.97 -5.29 5.28
CA LYS A 88 6.79 -4.72 6.35
C LYS A 88 6.10 -3.51 7.00
N LEU A 89 5.55 -2.60 6.19
CA LEU A 89 4.81 -1.43 6.68
C LEU A 89 3.55 -1.86 7.45
N GLU A 90 2.79 -2.83 6.93
CA GLU A 90 1.63 -3.39 7.62
C GLU A 90 2.02 -4.03 8.98
N ASN A 91 3.13 -4.78 9.02
CA ASN A 91 3.63 -5.38 10.26
C ASN A 91 4.03 -4.31 11.29
N MET A 92 4.66 -3.23 10.84
CA MET A 92 5.01 -2.10 11.73
C MET A 92 3.74 -1.42 12.28
N ARG A 93 2.73 -1.15 11.44
CA ARG A 93 1.44 -0.59 11.88
C ARG A 93 0.74 -1.51 12.89
N MET A 94 0.67 -2.81 12.60
CA MET A 94 0.05 -3.77 13.53
C MET A 94 0.76 -3.84 14.88
N LYS A 95 2.09 -3.75 14.92
CA LYS A 95 2.84 -3.67 16.19
C LYS A 95 2.48 -2.41 16.99
N GLN A 96 2.42 -1.25 16.34
CA GLN A 96 2.03 0.01 16.98
C GLN A 96 0.60 -0.09 17.55
N MET A 97 -0.34 -0.67 16.79
CA MET A 97 -1.70 -0.90 17.26
C MET A 97 -1.75 -1.83 18.47
N LEU A 98 -0.96 -2.90 18.47
CA LEU A 98 -0.90 -3.84 19.59
C LEU A 98 -0.35 -3.19 20.85
N GLU A 99 0.73 -2.41 20.73
CA GLU A 99 1.30 -1.64 21.84
C GLU A 99 0.30 -0.62 22.39
N PHE A 100 -0.41 0.09 21.51
CA PHE A 100 -1.45 1.03 21.93
C PHE A 100 -2.57 0.32 22.70
N LYS A 101 -3.06 -0.83 22.18
CA LYS A 101 -4.09 -1.62 22.84
C LYS A 101 -3.66 -2.12 24.23
N GLN A 102 -2.39 -2.48 24.41
CA GLN A 102 -1.86 -2.92 25.70
C GLN A 102 -1.73 -1.80 26.72
N ARG A 103 -1.45 -0.56 26.28
CA ARG A 103 -1.30 0.61 27.16
C ARG A 103 -2.61 1.25 27.58
N THR A 104 -3.71 0.88 26.93
CA THR A 104 -5.02 1.53 27.13
C THR A 104 -5.97 0.61 27.89
N ASN A 105 -6.64 1.14 28.89
CA ASN A 105 -7.62 0.38 29.71
C ASN A 105 -8.99 0.18 29.01
N TYR A 106 -9.10 0.50 27.72
CA TYR A 106 -10.36 0.35 26.99
C TYR A 106 -10.49 -1.03 26.36
N THR A 107 -11.66 -1.64 26.53
CA THR A 107 -12.02 -2.81 25.72
C THR A 107 -12.33 -2.34 24.31
N MET A 108 -11.58 -2.82 23.31
CA MET A 108 -11.70 -2.37 21.94
C MET A 108 -11.58 -3.49 20.91
N VAL A 109 -12.24 -3.31 19.78
CA VAL A 109 -12.16 -4.16 18.58
C VAL A 109 -11.30 -3.47 17.54
N SER A 110 -10.28 -4.14 17.04
CA SER A 110 -9.50 -3.67 15.89
C SER A 110 -10.29 -3.91 14.61
N ALA A 111 -10.35 -2.94 13.73
CA ALA A 111 -11.02 -3.05 12.44
C ALA A 111 -10.20 -2.35 11.35
N LYS A 112 -10.26 -2.87 10.12
CA LYS A 112 -9.62 -2.29 8.94
C LYS A 112 -10.63 -1.48 8.15
N VAL A 113 -10.21 -0.33 7.64
CA VAL A 113 -11.00 0.49 6.72
C VAL A 113 -10.99 -0.16 5.35
N VAL A 114 -12.15 -0.65 4.91
CA VAL A 114 -12.32 -1.33 3.62
C VAL A 114 -13.03 -0.48 2.58
N GLY A 115 -13.53 0.68 2.96
CA GLY A 115 -14.15 1.65 2.06
C GLY A 115 -14.14 3.04 2.64
N LYS A 116 -14.02 4.05 1.77
CA LYS A 116 -14.12 5.47 2.13
C LYS A 116 -15.09 6.15 1.16
N THR A 117 -16.13 6.77 1.71
CA THR A 117 -17.06 7.60 0.95
C THR A 117 -16.80 9.05 1.37
N LEU A 118 -15.98 9.73 0.58
CA LEU A 118 -15.63 11.14 0.80
C LEU A 118 -16.42 12.00 -0.16
N ILE A 119 -17.72 12.13 0.12
CA ILE A 119 -18.64 13.04 -0.61
C ILE A 119 -18.67 14.33 0.19
N GLN A 120 -18.50 15.47 -0.45
CA GLN A 120 -18.30 16.83 0.09
C GLN A 120 -18.99 17.20 1.43
N THR A 121 -20.02 16.48 1.86
CA THR A 121 -20.80 16.81 3.06
C THR A 121 -20.97 15.65 4.05
N ARG A 122 -20.89 14.41 3.62
CA ARG A 122 -21.16 13.21 4.43
C ARG A 122 -20.04 12.20 4.29
N ASN A 123 -18.92 12.48 4.94
CA ASN A 123 -17.75 11.62 4.90
C ASN A 123 -17.94 10.45 5.86
N ASN A 124 -17.92 9.25 5.29
CA ASN A 124 -18.07 8.00 6.02
C ASN A 124 -16.96 7.02 5.64
N ILE A 125 -16.67 6.10 6.54
CA ILE A 125 -15.80 4.96 6.29
C ILE A 125 -16.55 3.66 6.55
N THR A 126 -16.18 2.61 5.81
CA THR A 126 -16.68 1.25 6.02
C THR A 126 -15.58 0.42 6.67
N LEU A 127 -15.93 -0.27 7.74
CA LEU A 127 -15.04 -1.12 8.52
C LEU A 127 -15.37 -2.59 8.32
N ASN A 128 -14.37 -3.46 8.36
CA ASN A 128 -14.52 -4.92 8.33
C ASN A 128 -14.85 -5.53 9.70
N GLY A 129 -15.43 -4.76 10.60
CA GLY A 129 -15.91 -5.19 11.91
C GLY A 129 -17.41 -4.97 12.02
N GLY A 130 -18.16 -5.97 12.44
CA GLY A 130 -19.60 -5.96 12.51
C GLY A 130 -20.16 -6.41 13.86
N SER A 131 -21.47 -6.76 13.88
CA SER A 131 -22.15 -7.24 15.10
C SER A 131 -21.54 -8.53 15.65
N ASP A 132 -20.98 -9.41 14.78
CA ASP A 132 -20.34 -10.65 15.20
C ASP A 132 -19.05 -10.39 16.00
N ASP A 133 -18.39 -9.25 15.76
CA ASP A 133 -17.22 -8.78 16.52
C ASP A 133 -17.62 -7.98 17.78
N GLY A 134 -18.93 -7.79 17.99
CA GLY A 134 -19.50 -7.01 19.08
C GLY A 134 -19.52 -5.52 18.85
N VAL A 135 -19.40 -5.07 17.58
CA VAL A 135 -19.59 -3.65 17.20
C VAL A 135 -21.07 -3.30 17.26
N LYS A 136 -21.38 -2.12 17.80
CA LYS A 136 -22.74 -1.56 17.88
C LYS A 136 -22.77 -0.12 17.39
N SER A 137 -23.93 0.32 16.92
CA SER A 137 -24.15 1.73 16.58
C SER A 137 -23.92 2.62 17.81
N GLY A 138 -23.38 3.81 17.59
CA GLY A 138 -23.01 4.76 18.64
C GLY A 138 -21.59 4.57 19.19
N MET A 139 -20.92 3.45 18.98
CA MET A 139 -19.57 3.20 19.48
C MET A 139 -18.56 4.17 18.87
N PRO A 140 -17.67 4.76 19.68
CA PRO A 140 -16.58 5.62 19.21
C PRO A 140 -15.52 4.84 18.47
N ILE A 141 -14.88 5.53 17.52
CA ILE A 141 -13.75 5.00 16.75
C ILE A 141 -12.55 5.89 16.99
N ILE A 142 -11.42 5.27 17.31
CA ILE A 142 -10.17 5.96 17.61
C ILE A 142 -8.99 5.31 16.86
N THR A 143 -7.89 6.04 16.82
CA THR A 143 -6.54 5.53 16.55
C THR A 143 -5.62 5.82 17.74
N ASP A 144 -4.36 5.45 17.61
CA ASP A 144 -3.30 5.85 18.53
C ASP A 144 -3.10 7.38 18.63
N LYS A 145 -3.52 8.12 17.58
CA LYS A 145 -3.41 9.58 17.49
C LYS A 145 -4.62 10.32 18.08
N GLY A 146 -5.79 9.67 18.11
CA GLY A 146 -6.98 10.33 18.66
C GLY A 146 -8.30 9.84 18.02
N LEU A 147 -9.32 10.69 18.17
CA LEU A 147 -10.69 10.42 17.75
C LEU A 147 -10.82 10.44 16.22
N VAL A 148 -11.41 9.38 15.68
CA VAL A 148 -11.78 9.27 14.26
C VAL A 148 -13.25 9.68 14.04
N GLY A 149 -14.15 9.15 14.87
CA GLY A 149 -15.59 9.36 14.70
C GLY A 149 -16.44 8.37 15.49
N ARG A 150 -17.59 7.99 14.96
CA ARG A 150 -18.49 7.00 15.58
C ARG A 150 -19.14 6.08 14.57
N VAL A 151 -19.48 4.87 14.99
CA VAL A 151 -20.29 3.91 14.22
C VAL A 151 -21.73 4.41 14.13
N VAL A 152 -22.34 4.39 12.93
CA VAL A 152 -23.72 4.81 12.69
C VAL A 152 -24.61 3.66 12.19
N ALA A 153 -24.04 2.70 11.47
CA ALA A 153 -24.76 1.52 11.01
C ALA A 153 -23.90 0.28 11.14
N VAL A 154 -24.53 -0.84 11.45
CA VAL A 154 -23.83 -2.12 11.67
C VAL A 154 -24.57 -3.22 10.95
N SER A 155 -23.86 -4.04 10.20
CA SER A 155 -24.29 -5.31 9.66
C SER A 155 -23.56 -6.45 10.37
N ARG A 156 -23.76 -7.69 9.91
CA ARG A 156 -23.13 -8.86 10.52
C ARG A 156 -21.61 -8.77 10.56
N ASN A 157 -20.97 -8.45 9.40
CA ASN A 157 -19.51 -8.47 9.24
C ASN A 157 -18.91 -7.07 9.00
N PHE A 158 -19.73 -6.05 8.79
CA PHE A 158 -19.28 -4.71 8.45
C PHE A 158 -20.00 -3.65 9.26
N SER A 159 -19.37 -2.49 9.38
CA SER A 159 -20.01 -1.31 9.95
C SER A 159 -19.68 -0.05 9.15
N ILE A 160 -20.56 0.94 9.21
CA ILE A 160 -20.37 2.27 8.64
C ILE A 160 -20.16 3.24 9.79
N ALA A 161 -19.18 4.11 9.64
CA ALA A 161 -18.84 5.13 10.61
C ALA A 161 -18.80 6.51 9.99
N GLN A 162 -19.32 7.50 10.71
CA GLN A 162 -19.11 8.91 10.46
C GLN A 162 -17.77 9.34 11.04
N ILE A 163 -16.93 9.99 10.24
CA ILE A 163 -15.66 10.58 10.70
C ILE A 163 -15.86 12.04 11.15
N LEU A 164 -14.86 12.62 11.81
CA LEU A 164 -14.92 14.03 12.28
C LEU A 164 -15.19 15.03 11.15
N LEU A 165 -14.76 14.71 9.92
CA LEU A 165 -15.02 15.49 8.71
C LEU A 165 -16.40 15.22 8.10
N ASN A 166 -17.41 14.95 8.90
CA ASN A 166 -18.81 14.76 8.47
C ASN A 166 -19.67 15.87 9.06
N LYS A 167 -20.48 16.54 8.21
CA LYS A 167 -21.31 17.68 8.62
C LYS A 167 -22.40 17.33 9.65
N ASP A 168 -22.77 16.06 9.72
CA ASP A 168 -23.81 15.61 10.66
C ASP A 168 -23.23 15.21 12.02
N LEU A 169 -21.88 15.03 12.13
CA LEU A 169 -21.25 14.65 13.37
C LEU A 169 -20.98 15.88 14.26
N ARG A 170 -21.36 15.77 15.52
CA ARG A 170 -21.08 16.74 16.58
C ARG A 170 -20.44 16.00 17.74
N VAL A 171 -19.35 16.57 18.28
CA VAL A 171 -18.61 15.97 19.39
C VAL A 171 -18.48 16.99 20.50
N SER A 172 -19.03 16.68 21.68
CA SER A 172 -18.78 17.48 22.88
C SER A 172 -17.32 17.39 23.25
N SER A 173 -16.69 18.53 23.36
CA SER A 173 -15.24 18.66 23.54
C SER A 173 -14.92 19.72 24.59
N LYS A 174 -13.69 19.69 25.06
CA LYS A 174 -13.14 20.73 25.92
C LYS A 174 -11.67 20.98 25.62
N ASP A 175 -11.24 22.17 25.88
CA ASP A 175 -9.82 22.51 25.94
C ASP A 175 -9.17 21.81 27.14
N GLN A 176 -8.05 21.14 26.89
CA GLN A 176 -7.33 20.39 27.93
C GLN A 176 -6.72 21.28 28.98
N ARG A 177 -6.21 22.49 28.62
CA ARG A 177 -5.57 23.44 29.50
C ARG A 177 -6.60 24.28 30.29
N SER A 178 -7.45 25.00 29.58
CA SER A 178 -8.38 25.97 30.17
C SER A 178 -9.69 25.36 30.65
N ARG A 179 -9.97 24.11 30.27
CA ARG A 179 -11.20 23.36 30.54
C ARG A 179 -12.47 23.99 29.96
N VAL A 180 -12.30 24.88 29.00
CA VAL A 180 -13.42 25.51 28.27
C VAL A 180 -14.12 24.49 27.41
N ASP A 181 -15.44 24.37 27.55
CA ASP A 181 -16.28 23.46 26.79
C ASP A 181 -16.67 24.03 25.44
N GLY A 182 -16.88 23.15 24.46
CA GLY A 182 -17.36 23.49 23.14
C GLY A 182 -17.81 22.26 22.36
N ILE A 183 -18.22 22.47 21.14
CA ILE A 183 -18.69 21.41 20.25
C ILE A 183 -17.81 21.39 19.00
N ILE A 184 -17.15 20.28 18.76
CA ILE A 184 -16.46 20.04 17.48
C ILE A 184 -17.49 19.76 16.41
N ALA A 185 -17.34 20.49 15.31
CA ALA A 185 -18.13 20.37 14.10
C ALA A 185 -17.24 20.56 12.87
N TRP A 186 -17.67 20.01 11.75
CA TRP A 186 -17.08 20.28 10.45
C TRP A 186 -18.15 20.89 9.51
N ASP A 187 -17.80 21.98 8.83
CA ASP A 187 -18.72 22.73 7.98
C ASP A 187 -18.46 22.48 6.47
N GLY A 188 -17.49 21.61 6.14
CA GLY A 188 -17.09 21.34 4.77
C GLY A 188 -15.86 22.11 4.32
N GLU A 189 -15.24 22.87 5.22
CA GLU A 189 -13.96 23.55 5.02
C GLU A 189 -12.78 22.63 5.33
N ASP A 190 -11.56 23.14 5.17
CA ASP A 190 -10.34 22.31 5.35
C ASP A 190 -10.13 21.88 6.81
N LYS A 191 -10.64 22.65 7.79
CA LYS A 191 -10.40 22.44 9.22
C LYS A 191 -11.69 22.16 9.98
N LEU A 192 -11.52 21.50 11.13
CA LEU A 192 -12.58 21.41 12.13
C LEU A 192 -12.79 22.74 12.83
N GLN A 193 -13.98 22.94 13.37
CA GLN A 193 -14.30 24.13 14.17
C GLN A 193 -14.80 23.71 15.56
N MET A 194 -14.35 24.42 16.59
CA MET A 194 -14.93 24.33 17.93
C MET A 194 -15.93 25.48 18.10
N LYS A 195 -17.20 25.13 18.19
CA LYS A 195 -18.35 26.04 18.29
C LYS A 195 -18.82 26.20 19.73
N ASN A 196 -19.65 27.22 19.95
CA ASN A 196 -20.27 27.54 21.25
C ASN A 196 -19.27 27.94 22.35
N VAL A 197 -18.14 28.49 21.97
CA VAL A 197 -17.14 29.01 22.93
C VAL A 197 -17.34 30.54 23.11
N SER A 198 -17.61 30.98 24.32
CA SER A 198 -17.80 32.40 24.63
C SER A 198 -16.56 33.22 24.25
N LYS A 199 -16.79 34.46 23.81
CA LYS A 199 -15.71 35.41 23.51
C LYS A 199 -14.78 35.66 24.69
N SER A 200 -15.29 35.60 25.93
CA SER A 200 -14.53 35.77 27.17
C SER A 200 -13.72 34.55 27.60
N SER A 201 -13.92 33.39 26.96
CA SER A 201 -13.22 32.16 27.32
C SER A 201 -11.74 32.20 26.96
N ASP A 202 -10.91 31.58 27.81
CA ASP A 202 -9.47 31.47 27.60
C ASP A 202 -9.16 30.27 26.72
N VAL A 203 -9.08 30.48 25.41
CA VAL A 203 -8.60 29.49 24.41
C VAL A 203 -7.61 30.21 23.52
N ILE A 204 -6.42 29.62 23.36
CA ILE A 204 -5.31 30.16 22.59
C ILE A 204 -4.83 29.18 21.54
N GLU A 205 -4.06 29.67 20.57
CA GLU A 205 -3.42 28.82 19.55
C GLU A 205 -2.43 27.85 20.21
N GLY A 206 -2.42 26.60 19.73
CA GLY A 206 -1.63 25.49 20.29
C GLY A 206 -2.34 24.69 21.38
N ASP A 207 -3.47 25.15 21.91
CA ASP A 207 -4.25 24.38 22.88
C ASP A 207 -4.72 23.04 22.31
N VAL A 208 -4.68 22.00 23.14
CA VAL A 208 -5.12 20.65 22.76
C VAL A 208 -6.59 20.47 23.10
N ILE A 209 -7.38 20.04 22.13
CA ILE A 209 -8.80 19.77 22.30
C ILE A 209 -9.02 18.28 22.48
N ILE A 210 -9.77 17.90 23.50
CA ILE A 210 -10.11 16.54 23.87
C ILE A 210 -11.62 16.36 23.97
N THR A 211 -12.10 15.11 23.94
CA THR A 211 -13.52 14.81 24.21
C THR A 211 -13.88 15.17 25.65
N SER A 212 -15.09 15.71 25.84
CA SER A 212 -15.58 16.07 27.17
C SER A 212 -16.41 14.95 27.80
N GLU A 213 -16.59 15.03 29.13
CA GLU A 213 -17.47 14.14 29.91
C GLU A 213 -18.95 14.33 29.63
N TYR A 214 -19.33 15.40 28.94
CA TYR A 214 -20.72 15.69 28.59
C TYR A 214 -21.23 14.91 27.38
N SER A 215 -20.36 14.14 26.74
CA SER A 215 -20.75 13.26 25.65
C SER A 215 -21.36 11.95 26.17
N ASN A 216 -22.50 11.55 25.62
CA ASN A 216 -23.08 10.22 25.87
C ASN A 216 -22.43 9.12 25.00
N HIS A 217 -21.71 9.50 23.94
CA HIS A 217 -21.16 8.56 22.96
C HIS A 217 -19.65 8.41 23.06
N PHE A 218 -18.93 9.44 23.53
CA PHE A 218 -17.49 9.47 23.52
C PHE A 218 -16.95 9.47 24.96
N PRO A 219 -16.07 8.55 25.33
CA PRO A 219 -15.33 8.63 26.59
C PRO A 219 -14.58 9.96 26.67
N ALA A 220 -14.47 10.51 27.86
CA ALA A 220 -13.74 11.74 28.10
C ALA A 220 -12.23 11.55 27.91
N GLY A 221 -11.54 12.60 27.45
CA GLY A 221 -10.09 12.65 27.38
C GLY A 221 -9.45 12.09 26.11
N ILE A 222 -10.24 11.71 25.10
CA ILE A 222 -9.69 11.28 23.81
C ILE A 222 -9.21 12.52 23.04
N PRO A 223 -7.94 12.57 22.58
CA PRO A 223 -7.44 13.69 21.79
C PRO A 223 -8.21 13.84 20.47
N ILE A 224 -8.49 15.08 20.06
CA ILE A 224 -9.15 15.41 18.80
C ILE A 224 -8.18 16.12 17.86
N GLY A 225 -7.55 17.20 18.33
CA GLY A 225 -6.65 18.03 17.55
C GLY A 225 -6.11 19.18 18.37
N TYR A 226 -5.49 20.13 17.72
CA TYR A 226 -4.98 21.34 18.34
C TYR A 226 -5.51 22.60 17.65
N VAL A 227 -5.61 23.68 18.41
CA VAL A 227 -6.08 24.98 17.93
C VAL A 227 -5.05 25.61 17.00
N THR A 228 -5.45 25.94 15.78
CA THR A 228 -4.59 26.59 14.77
C THR A 228 -4.88 28.07 14.61
N SER A 229 -6.12 28.51 14.90
CA SER A 229 -6.45 29.92 14.89
C SER A 229 -7.61 30.22 15.83
N VAL A 230 -7.60 31.41 16.40
CA VAL A 230 -8.67 31.93 17.27
C VAL A 230 -9.13 33.28 16.73
N GLY A 231 -10.33 33.32 16.19
CA GLY A 231 -10.99 34.53 15.70
C GLY A 231 -12.30 34.78 16.41
N THR A 232 -13.13 35.64 15.84
CA THR A 232 -14.46 35.98 16.34
C THR A 232 -15.47 35.73 15.23
N VAL A 233 -16.58 35.04 15.53
CA VAL A 233 -17.70 34.87 14.58
C VAL A 233 -18.63 36.08 14.67
N ASP A 234 -18.96 36.45 15.90
CA ASP A 234 -19.87 37.55 16.22
C ASP A 234 -19.47 38.19 17.57
N ASN A 235 -20.39 39.01 18.14
CA ASN A 235 -20.12 39.65 19.44
C ASN A 235 -20.12 38.69 20.64
N LEU A 236 -20.59 37.46 20.49
CA LEU A 236 -20.81 36.49 21.57
C LEU A 236 -19.81 35.32 21.53
N PHE A 237 -19.46 34.85 20.35
CA PHE A 237 -18.71 33.60 20.19
C PHE A 237 -17.38 33.77 19.45
N LYS A 238 -16.43 32.93 19.82
CA LYS A 238 -15.14 32.76 19.10
C LYS A 238 -15.33 31.87 17.87
N LYS A 239 -14.53 32.14 16.81
CA LYS A 239 -14.25 31.21 15.72
C LYS A 239 -12.94 30.51 16.02
N ILE A 240 -12.97 29.23 16.34
CA ILE A 240 -11.78 28.44 16.70
C ILE A 240 -11.63 27.35 15.65
N GLU A 241 -10.52 27.40 14.93
CA GLU A 241 -10.15 26.39 13.93
C GLU A 241 -9.20 25.37 14.55
N ILE A 242 -9.42 24.08 14.23
CA ILE A 242 -8.70 22.96 14.83
C ILE A 242 -8.16 22.06 13.73
N GLU A 243 -6.89 21.76 13.83
CA GLU A 243 -6.24 20.73 13.03
C GLU A 243 -6.36 19.38 13.74
N PRO A 244 -7.00 18.37 13.15
CA PRO A 244 -7.14 17.06 13.77
C PRO A 244 -5.79 16.32 13.83
N PHE A 245 -5.55 15.57 14.92
CA PHE A 245 -4.36 14.71 15.03
C PHE A 245 -4.40 13.52 14.05
N VAL A 246 -5.60 13.09 13.66
CA VAL A 246 -5.81 11.96 12.76
C VAL A 246 -5.80 12.43 11.31
N ASN A 247 -4.97 11.80 10.48
CA ASN A 247 -5.01 12.01 9.04
C ASN A 247 -6.05 11.05 8.41
N PHE A 248 -7.20 11.57 7.99
CA PHE A 248 -8.29 10.77 7.41
C PHE A 248 -7.99 10.24 6.01
N GLN A 249 -7.05 10.84 5.28
CA GLN A 249 -6.68 10.38 3.94
C GLN A 249 -5.91 9.07 3.99
N THR A 250 -5.03 8.93 4.99
CA THR A 250 -4.15 7.76 5.16
C THR A 250 -4.68 6.75 6.20
N LEU A 251 -5.95 6.89 6.61
CA LEU A 251 -6.56 6.02 7.62
C LEU A 251 -6.80 4.62 7.06
N GLU A 252 -6.18 3.60 7.64
CA GLU A 252 -6.29 2.20 7.23
C GLU A 252 -6.81 1.30 8.33
N GLU A 253 -6.32 1.46 9.57
CA GLU A 253 -6.70 0.67 10.74
C GLU A 253 -7.26 1.58 11.83
N VAL A 254 -8.25 1.07 12.55
CA VAL A 254 -8.91 1.79 13.64
C VAL A 254 -9.28 0.85 14.79
N PHE A 255 -9.59 1.43 15.94
CA PHE A 255 -10.18 0.73 17.08
C PHE A 255 -11.59 1.22 17.32
N VAL A 256 -12.53 0.28 17.42
CA VAL A 256 -13.89 0.56 17.88
C VAL A 256 -13.92 0.33 19.40
N LEU A 257 -14.21 1.36 20.17
CA LEU A 257 -14.29 1.25 21.63
C LEU A 257 -15.61 0.61 22.04
N LYS A 258 -15.54 -0.46 22.83
CA LYS A 258 -16.74 -1.09 23.44
C LYS A 258 -17.25 -0.28 24.65
N SER A 259 -17.12 1.05 24.59
CA SER A 259 -17.72 1.94 25.58
C SER A 259 -19.17 2.16 25.19
N LEU A 260 -20.08 1.70 25.99
CA LEU A 260 -21.50 2.04 25.87
C LEU A 260 -21.72 3.32 26.67
N SER A 261 -22.57 4.20 26.13
CA SER A 261 -23.11 5.32 26.90
C SER A 261 -23.67 4.82 28.23
N ASN A 262 -23.57 5.64 29.26
CA ASN A 262 -24.21 5.33 30.54
C ASN A 262 -25.73 5.35 30.32
N GLN A 263 -26.31 4.17 30.05
CA GLN A 263 -27.75 4.02 29.75
C GLN A 263 -28.63 4.55 30.88
N GLU A 264 -28.15 4.49 32.13
CA GLU A 264 -28.87 5.03 33.28
C GLU A 264 -29.00 6.55 33.19
N ARG A 265 -27.91 7.24 32.86
CA ARG A 265 -27.90 8.69 32.65
C ARG A 265 -28.80 9.09 31.47
N GLU A 266 -28.67 8.38 30.36
CA GLU A 266 -29.46 8.64 29.14
C GLU A 266 -30.95 8.47 29.40
N ASN A 267 -31.35 7.41 30.11
CA ASN A 267 -32.73 7.19 30.54
C ASN A 267 -33.23 8.24 31.52
N LEU A 268 -32.38 8.68 32.46
CA LEU A 268 -32.73 9.73 33.41
C LEU A 268 -32.97 11.04 32.70
N GLU A 269 -32.06 11.48 31.84
CA GLU A 269 -32.18 12.70 31.04
C GLU A 269 -33.42 12.67 30.15
N LYS A 270 -33.66 11.57 29.43
CA LYS A 270 -34.80 11.37 28.58
C LYS A 270 -36.13 11.48 29.33
N ASN A 271 -36.22 10.75 30.44
CA ASN A 271 -37.45 10.78 31.29
C ASN A 271 -37.70 12.17 31.89
N TYR A 272 -36.67 12.95 32.18
CA TYR A 272 -36.80 14.30 32.72
C TYR A 272 -37.30 15.30 31.67
N PHE A 273 -36.80 15.23 30.44
CA PHE A 273 -37.16 16.15 29.36
C PHE A 273 -38.48 15.76 28.63
N GLU A 274 -38.84 14.47 28.60
CA GLU A 274 -40.15 14.03 28.05
C GLU A 274 -41.33 14.27 28.99
N LYS A 275 -41.10 14.60 30.27
CA LYS A 275 -42.18 14.94 31.25
C LYS A 275 -42.57 16.41 31.24
N LYS A 276 -41.97 17.22 30.39
CA LYS A 276 -42.31 18.64 30.18
C LYS A 276 -42.97 18.84 28.82
#